data_5d35384395c14483d21cfe00d2fa3d35
#
_entry.id   5d35384395c14483d21cfe00d2fa3d35
#
_cell.length_a   1.000
_cell.length_b   1.000
_cell.length_c   1.000
_cell.angle_alpha   90.00
_cell.angle_beta   90.00
_cell.angle_gamma   90.00
#
_symmetry.space_group_name_H-M   'P 1'
#
loop_
_entity.id
_entity.type
_entity.pdbx_description
1 polymer ?
#
loop_
_entity_poly.entity_id
_entity_poly.type
_entity_poly.pdbx_seq_one_letter_code
_entity_poly.pdbx_strand_id
1 'polypeptide(L)'
;MLKIKASITGVIGGFVSGMTGIGGGTVMVPLLTGFVQMRQHRAHATSLVIVIFVAISAATQYLMRDQIRWDLAIALSIGAVVGAQIGARTMHSMPEKNLRIIFAIFLFIVGIRLIFGNSIIDLSFDGQTLSSNMQTVSALLIGLIGGAFGGLLGIGGGAIFVPALVLILGQDQHIAQGISLIVIISTALSGTAVNLRSGYIDKKIVIWVTPPAIVLAIIGGYIAGLLDSETLSQVFGIVVLYVAIRSFYSTWKKSRQPNNS
;
A
#
# COMPACT_ATOMS: atom_id res chain seq x y z
N MET A 1 -0.95 27.97 -7.52
CA MET A 1 -1.37 27.23 -6.32
C MET A 1 -1.52 25.73 -6.56
N LEU A 2 -2.21 25.25 -7.61
CA LEU A 2 -2.41 23.81 -7.86
C LEU A 2 -1.10 23.04 -8.04
N LYS A 3 -0.15 23.59 -8.81
CA LYS A 3 1.17 22.97 -9.05
C LYS A 3 1.95 22.73 -7.74
N ILE A 4 1.99 23.73 -6.86
CA ILE A 4 2.66 23.65 -5.56
C ILE A 4 2.03 22.57 -4.68
N LYS A 5 0.70 22.55 -4.58
CA LYS A 5 -0.01 21.50 -3.84
C LYS A 5 0.26 20.10 -4.39
N ALA A 6 0.30 19.95 -5.72
CA ALA A 6 0.62 18.70 -6.38
C ALA A 6 2.07 18.25 -6.06
N SER A 7 3.05 19.16 -6.16
CA SER A 7 4.45 18.86 -5.82
C SER A 7 4.63 18.48 -4.35
N ILE A 8 3.99 19.19 -3.42
CA ILE A 8 4.00 18.85 -1.98
C ILE A 8 3.40 17.46 -1.75
N THR A 9 2.31 17.13 -2.45
CA THR A 9 1.71 15.78 -2.41
C THR A 9 2.72 14.71 -2.87
N GLY A 10 3.48 15.01 -3.93
CA GLY A 10 4.54 14.13 -4.41
C GLY A 10 5.67 13.94 -3.39
N VAL A 11 6.13 15.02 -2.77
CA VAL A 11 7.15 14.99 -1.72
C VAL A 11 6.73 14.07 -0.56
N ILE A 12 5.56 14.33 0.03
CA ILE A 12 5.07 13.56 1.18
C ILE A 12 4.79 12.11 0.78
N GLY A 13 4.04 11.90 -0.31
CA GLY A 13 3.64 10.57 -0.73
C GLY A 13 4.81 9.72 -1.20
N GLY A 14 5.78 10.31 -1.89
CA GLY A 14 7.00 9.63 -2.33
C GLY A 14 7.86 9.21 -1.16
N PHE A 15 8.14 10.13 -0.23
CA PHE A 15 8.95 9.84 0.96
C PHE A 15 8.36 8.70 1.80
N VAL A 16 7.07 8.83 2.17
CA VAL A 16 6.39 7.79 2.97
C VAL A 16 6.37 6.46 2.22
N SER A 17 6.10 6.48 0.91
CA SER A 17 6.09 5.26 0.10
C SER A 17 7.44 4.56 0.06
N GLY A 18 8.53 5.31 -0.16
CA GLY A 18 9.89 4.78 -0.18
C GLY A 18 10.30 4.21 1.16
N MET A 19 9.96 4.91 2.23
CA MET A 19 10.33 4.52 3.60
C MET A 19 9.55 3.31 4.13
N THR A 20 8.30 3.13 3.71
CA THR A 20 7.41 2.10 4.26
C THR A 20 7.13 0.94 3.32
N GLY A 21 7.48 1.04 2.05
CA GLY A 21 7.14 0.00 1.09
C GLY A 21 5.63 -0.18 0.83
N ILE A 22 4.77 0.76 1.30
CA ILE A 22 3.30 0.70 1.12
C ILE A 22 2.90 1.06 -0.33
N GLY A 23 3.83 1.63 -1.12
CA GLY A 23 3.59 1.95 -2.52
C GLY A 23 2.75 3.19 -2.78
N GLY A 24 2.64 4.08 -1.82
CA GLY A 24 2.07 5.42 -2.02
C GLY A 24 0.56 5.51 -2.24
N GLY A 25 -0.12 4.51 -2.76
CA GLY A 25 -1.56 4.57 -3.05
C GLY A 25 -2.39 4.92 -1.81
N THR A 26 -2.05 4.33 -0.69
CA THR A 26 -2.68 4.55 0.62
C THR A 26 -2.53 6.00 1.11
N VAL A 27 -1.43 6.65 0.78
CA VAL A 27 -1.10 8.03 1.19
C VAL A 27 -1.44 9.03 0.09
N MET A 28 -1.15 8.69 -1.18
CA MET A 28 -1.39 9.56 -2.34
C MET A 28 -2.87 9.88 -2.55
N VAL A 29 -3.75 8.88 -2.49
CA VAL A 29 -5.20 9.12 -2.72
C VAL A 29 -5.77 10.11 -1.72
N PRO A 30 -5.55 9.97 -0.40
CA PRO A 30 -5.97 10.97 0.57
C PRO A 30 -5.38 12.36 0.35
N LEU A 31 -4.12 12.45 -0.06
CA LEU A 31 -3.49 13.75 -0.34
C LEU A 31 -4.07 14.40 -1.61
N LEU A 32 -4.30 13.62 -2.68
CA LEU A 32 -4.91 14.11 -3.90
C LEU A 32 -6.36 14.56 -3.69
N THR A 33 -7.12 13.85 -2.85
CA THR A 33 -8.51 14.22 -2.57
C THR A 33 -8.62 15.39 -1.58
N GLY A 34 -7.80 15.40 -0.52
CA GLY A 34 -7.85 16.41 0.53
C GLY A 34 -7.10 17.70 0.18
N PHE A 35 -5.88 17.60 -0.36
CA PHE A 35 -5.00 18.74 -0.59
C PHE A 35 -5.17 19.33 -2.00
N VAL A 36 -5.27 18.46 -3.01
CA VAL A 36 -5.46 18.85 -4.41
C VAL A 36 -6.94 18.99 -4.77
N GLN A 37 -7.84 18.46 -3.91
CA GLN A 37 -9.30 18.50 -4.08
C GLN A 37 -9.81 17.77 -5.33
N MET A 38 -9.16 16.67 -5.68
CA MET A 38 -9.61 15.82 -6.77
C MET A 38 -10.82 14.97 -6.35
N ARG A 39 -11.72 14.67 -7.31
CA ARG A 39 -12.78 13.68 -7.10
C ARG A 39 -12.15 12.29 -6.88
N GLN A 40 -12.71 11.49 -5.98
CA GLN A 40 -12.12 10.23 -5.52
C GLN A 40 -11.73 9.28 -6.66
N HIS A 41 -12.60 9.06 -7.66
CA HIS A 41 -12.29 8.19 -8.80
C HIS A 41 -11.12 8.70 -9.64
N ARG A 42 -11.03 10.02 -9.88
CA ARG A 42 -9.91 10.63 -10.61
C ARG A 42 -8.61 10.57 -9.80
N ALA A 43 -8.68 10.84 -8.50
CA ALA A 43 -7.54 10.75 -7.60
C ALA A 43 -6.98 9.33 -7.58
N HIS A 44 -7.86 8.32 -7.52
CA HIS A 44 -7.47 6.91 -7.53
C HIS A 44 -6.81 6.51 -8.86
N ALA A 45 -7.44 6.78 -10.01
CA ALA A 45 -6.87 6.46 -11.31
C ALA A 45 -5.54 7.20 -11.57
N THR A 46 -5.42 8.46 -11.13
CA THR A 46 -4.20 9.27 -11.25
C THR A 46 -3.10 8.76 -10.34
N SER A 47 -3.43 8.36 -9.09
CA SER A 47 -2.46 7.84 -8.13
C SER A 47 -1.82 6.53 -8.60
N LEU A 48 -2.56 5.64 -9.27
CA LEU A 48 -2.01 4.38 -9.80
C LEU A 48 -0.83 4.63 -10.75
N VAL A 49 -0.95 5.62 -11.64
CA VAL A 49 0.15 5.99 -12.55
C VAL A 49 1.35 6.50 -11.78
N ILE A 50 1.14 7.39 -10.80
CA ILE A 50 2.21 7.95 -9.98
C ILE A 50 2.91 6.84 -9.17
N VAL A 51 2.12 5.93 -8.60
CA VAL A 51 2.60 4.82 -7.77
C VAL A 51 3.52 3.87 -8.54
N ILE A 52 3.30 3.64 -9.84
CA ILE A 52 4.21 2.84 -10.67
C ILE A 52 5.64 3.42 -10.59
N PHE A 53 5.78 4.71 -10.86
CA PHE A 53 7.09 5.37 -10.85
C PHE A 53 7.70 5.42 -9.46
N VAL A 54 6.90 5.73 -8.46
CA VAL A 54 7.32 5.79 -7.04
C VAL A 54 7.77 4.41 -6.55
N ALA A 55 7.02 3.36 -6.84
CA ALA A 55 7.35 2.01 -6.41
C ALA A 55 8.58 1.47 -7.14
N ILE A 56 8.76 1.73 -8.45
CA ILE A 56 9.99 1.39 -9.17
C ILE A 56 11.18 2.09 -8.52
N SER A 57 11.07 3.39 -8.26
CA SER A 57 12.16 4.19 -7.70
C SER A 57 12.53 3.75 -6.28
N ALA A 58 11.53 3.42 -5.44
CA ALA A 58 11.77 2.87 -4.11
C ALA A 58 12.38 1.46 -4.18
N ALA A 59 11.85 0.60 -5.04
CA ALA A 59 12.32 -0.79 -5.20
C ALA A 59 13.80 -0.87 -5.57
N THR A 60 14.36 0.12 -6.29
CA THR A 60 15.80 0.13 -6.62
C THR A 60 16.68 0.09 -5.37
N GLN A 61 16.25 0.74 -4.27
CA GLN A 61 17.03 0.76 -3.01
C GLN A 61 17.05 -0.62 -2.34
N TYR A 62 15.93 -1.34 -2.38
CA TYR A 62 15.82 -2.69 -1.82
C TYR A 62 16.51 -3.72 -2.72
N LEU A 63 16.45 -3.52 -4.04
CA LEU A 63 17.13 -4.38 -5.02
C LEU A 63 18.66 -4.28 -4.88
N MET A 64 19.21 -3.07 -4.72
CA MET A 64 20.65 -2.85 -4.55
C MET A 64 21.22 -3.45 -3.25
N ARG A 65 20.35 -3.83 -2.31
CA ARG A 65 20.72 -4.44 -1.02
C ARG A 65 20.35 -5.92 -0.93
N ASP A 66 19.96 -6.57 -2.05
CA ASP A 66 19.49 -7.96 -2.11
C ASP A 66 18.31 -8.26 -1.16
N GLN A 67 17.46 -7.25 -0.91
CA GLN A 67 16.32 -7.33 0.00
C GLN A 67 15.01 -7.71 -0.73
N ILE A 68 15.11 -8.49 -1.83
CA ILE A 68 13.93 -8.95 -2.59
C ILE A 68 14.02 -10.46 -2.77
N ARG A 69 13.09 -11.18 -2.15
CA ARG A 69 12.88 -12.60 -2.42
C ARG A 69 11.94 -12.75 -3.63
N TRP A 70 12.51 -13.05 -4.77
CA TRP A 70 11.80 -13.13 -6.05
C TRP A 70 10.76 -14.25 -6.13
N ASP A 71 10.99 -15.37 -5.47
CA ASP A 71 10.06 -16.48 -5.34
C ASP A 71 8.73 -16.03 -4.71
N LEU A 72 8.81 -15.31 -3.59
CA LEU A 72 7.65 -14.76 -2.90
C LEU A 72 7.05 -13.57 -3.66
N ALA A 73 7.89 -12.69 -4.24
CA ALA A 73 7.43 -11.51 -4.95
C ALA A 73 6.57 -11.88 -6.18
N ILE A 74 6.99 -12.89 -6.94
CA ILE A 74 6.26 -13.35 -8.12
C ILE A 74 4.94 -14.02 -7.70
N ALA A 75 4.98 -14.94 -6.74
CA ALA A 75 3.78 -15.64 -6.26
C ALA A 75 2.75 -14.66 -5.71
N LEU A 76 3.19 -13.74 -4.85
CA LEU A 76 2.35 -12.70 -4.28
C LEU A 76 1.79 -11.76 -5.36
N SER A 77 2.59 -11.40 -6.39
CA SER A 77 2.15 -10.55 -7.50
C SER A 77 1.04 -11.21 -8.32
N ILE A 78 1.20 -12.49 -8.65
CA ILE A 78 0.17 -13.26 -9.38
C ILE A 78 -1.13 -13.27 -8.57
N GLY A 79 -1.05 -13.65 -7.29
CA GLY A 79 -2.20 -13.63 -6.39
C GLY A 79 -2.84 -12.25 -6.29
N ALA A 80 -2.03 -11.20 -6.12
CA ALA A 80 -2.52 -9.83 -5.94
C ALA A 80 -3.21 -9.27 -7.19
N VAL A 81 -2.69 -9.53 -8.39
CA VAL A 81 -3.32 -9.10 -9.64
C VAL A 81 -4.67 -9.80 -9.85
N VAL A 82 -4.72 -11.12 -9.63
CA VAL A 82 -5.97 -11.91 -9.72
C VAL A 82 -6.97 -11.44 -8.65
N GLY A 83 -6.51 -11.32 -7.40
CA GLY A 83 -7.32 -10.85 -6.29
C GLY A 83 -7.90 -9.46 -6.52
N ALA A 84 -7.08 -8.52 -7.01
CA ALA A 84 -7.52 -7.15 -7.30
C ALA A 84 -8.62 -7.11 -8.37
N GLN A 85 -8.55 -7.96 -9.39
CA GLN A 85 -9.59 -8.06 -10.42
C GLN A 85 -10.89 -8.64 -9.87
N ILE A 86 -10.80 -9.69 -9.04
CA ILE A 86 -11.97 -10.27 -8.36
C ILE A 86 -12.58 -9.24 -7.42
N GLY A 87 -11.76 -8.60 -6.57
CA GLY A 87 -12.19 -7.56 -5.64
C GLY A 87 -12.90 -6.40 -6.35
N ALA A 88 -12.33 -5.88 -7.43
CA ALA A 88 -12.94 -4.79 -8.19
C ALA A 88 -14.31 -5.17 -8.80
N ARG A 89 -14.49 -6.44 -9.20
CA ARG A 89 -15.78 -6.93 -9.75
C ARG A 89 -16.84 -7.17 -8.66
N THR A 90 -16.43 -7.62 -7.48
CA THR A 90 -17.33 -7.88 -6.35
C THR A 90 -17.65 -6.64 -5.51
N MET A 91 -17.07 -5.49 -5.85
CA MET A 91 -17.25 -4.21 -5.15
C MET A 91 -18.72 -3.79 -4.99
N HIS A 92 -19.59 -4.22 -5.91
CA HIS A 92 -21.02 -3.87 -5.88
C HIS A 92 -21.85 -4.70 -4.87
N SER A 93 -21.32 -5.80 -4.34
CA SER A 93 -22.08 -6.71 -3.48
C SER A 93 -21.84 -6.51 -1.97
N MET A 94 -20.81 -5.76 -1.56
CA MET A 94 -20.53 -5.49 -0.15
C MET A 94 -20.68 -4.01 0.19
N PRO A 95 -21.31 -3.65 1.32
CA PRO A 95 -21.38 -2.26 1.76
C PRO A 95 -19.95 -1.76 2.09
N GLU A 96 -19.50 -0.77 1.33
CA GLU A 96 -18.18 -0.12 1.43
C GLU A 96 -17.80 0.23 2.89
N LYS A 97 -18.79 0.57 3.69
CA LYS A 97 -18.62 0.91 5.11
C LYS A 97 -18.06 -0.25 5.93
N ASN A 98 -18.63 -1.44 5.80
CA ASN A 98 -18.21 -2.62 6.57
C ASN A 98 -16.79 -3.05 6.20
N LEU A 99 -16.49 -3.03 4.90
CA LEU A 99 -15.17 -3.36 4.41
C LEU A 99 -14.09 -2.40 4.93
N ARG A 100 -14.38 -1.09 4.94
CA ARG A 100 -13.47 -0.07 5.49
C ARG A 100 -13.25 -0.25 7.00
N ILE A 101 -14.28 -0.62 7.75
CA ILE A 101 -14.17 -0.85 9.20
C ILE A 101 -13.31 -2.09 9.47
N ILE A 102 -13.58 -3.21 8.78
CA ILE A 102 -12.78 -4.44 8.92
C ILE A 102 -11.31 -4.17 8.62
N PHE A 103 -11.04 -3.46 7.52
CA PHE A 103 -9.69 -3.07 7.15
C PHE A 103 -9.02 -2.15 8.18
N ALA A 104 -9.76 -1.16 8.70
CA ALA A 104 -9.23 -0.26 9.73
C ALA A 104 -8.92 -0.99 11.04
N ILE A 105 -9.76 -1.95 11.45
CA ILE A 105 -9.51 -2.79 12.63
C ILE A 105 -8.26 -3.65 12.39
N PHE A 106 -8.14 -4.30 11.22
CA PHE A 106 -6.96 -5.07 10.86
C PHE A 106 -5.69 -4.23 10.94
N LEU A 107 -5.67 -3.05 10.30
CA LEU A 107 -4.52 -2.15 10.33
C LEU A 107 -4.21 -1.64 11.74
N PHE A 108 -5.24 -1.43 12.58
CA PHE A 108 -5.06 -0.98 13.95
C PHE A 108 -4.35 -2.04 14.80
N ILE A 109 -4.81 -3.30 14.72
CA ILE A 109 -4.20 -4.43 15.43
C ILE A 109 -2.76 -4.63 14.96
N VAL A 110 -2.54 -4.64 13.64
CA VAL A 110 -1.22 -4.77 13.05
C VAL A 110 -0.29 -3.63 13.44
N GLY A 111 -0.78 -2.38 13.40
CA GLY A 111 0.02 -1.22 13.77
C GLY A 111 0.50 -1.28 15.22
N ILE A 112 -0.37 -1.65 16.16
CA ILE A 112 0.00 -1.87 17.56
C ILE A 112 1.04 -2.97 17.68
N ARG A 113 0.83 -4.11 17.00
CA ARG A 113 1.75 -5.24 17.02
C ARG A 113 3.15 -4.88 16.52
N LEU A 114 3.25 -4.09 15.44
CA LEU A 114 4.51 -3.67 14.87
C LEU A 114 5.25 -2.61 15.71
N ILE A 115 4.52 -1.79 16.48
CA ILE A 115 5.13 -0.79 17.37
C ILE A 115 5.66 -1.43 18.65
N PHE A 116 4.86 -2.30 19.25
CA PHE A 116 5.17 -2.86 20.60
C PHE A 116 5.82 -4.24 20.57
N GLY A 117 6.02 -4.82 19.38
CA GLY A 117 6.60 -6.14 19.25
C GLY A 117 5.71 -7.25 19.84
N ASN A 118 6.31 -8.37 20.26
CA ASN A 118 5.61 -9.52 20.84
C ASN A 118 5.06 -9.27 22.25
N SER A 119 5.39 -8.12 22.85
CA SER A 119 5.11 -7.86 24.27
C SER A 119 3.60 -7.76 24.60
N ILE A 120 2.75 -7.37 23.64
CA ILE A 120 1.32 -7.14 23.87
C ILE A 120 0.46 -8.20 23.18
N ILE A 121 0.80 -8.55 21.94
CA ILE A 121 0.03 -9.49 21.12
C ILE A 121 0.99 -10.45 20.44
N ASP A 122 1.03 -11.70 20.86
CA ASP A 122 1.79 -12.73 20.17
C ASP A 122 0.97 -13.28 19.00
N LEU A 123 1.20 -12.72 17.83
CA LEU A 123 0.65 -13.18 16.55
C LEU A 123 1.74 -13.78 15.65
N SER A 124 2.85 -14.20 16.25
CA SER A 124 3.94 -14.78 15.47
C SER A 124 3.56 -16.17 14.98
N PHE A 125 3.23 -16.26 13.72
CA PHE A 125 3.33 -17.54 13.01
C PHE A 125 4.80 -17.73 12.64
N ASP A 126 5.40 -18.85 13.04
CA ASP A 126 6.76 -19.19 12.63
C ASP A 126 6.77 -19.67 11.18
N GLY A 127 6.49 -18.75 10.27
CA GLY A 127 6.46 -19.02 8.83
C GLY A 127 7.82 -19.39 8.25
N GLN A 128 8.91 -19.20 9.01
CA GLN A 128 10.26 -19.62 8.59
C GLN A 128 10.43 -21.15 8.68
N THR A 129 9.65 -21.82 9.51
CA THR A 129 9.64 -23.30 9.57
C THR A 129 8.90 -23.96 8.42
N LEU A 130 8.14 -23.17 7.63
CA LEU A 130 7.46 -23.68 6.44
C LEU A 130 8.46 -24.02 5.33
N SER A 131 8.24 -25.14 4.64
CA SER A 131 9.00 -25.47 3.44
C SER A 131 8.87 -24.36 2.39
N SER A 132 9.87 -24.18 1.52
CA SER A 132 9.88 -23.14 0.48
C SER A 132 8.60 -23.15 -0.37
N ASN A 133 8.10 -24.33 -0.72
CA ASN A 133 6.86 -24.48 -1.49
C ASN A 133 5.64 -23.97 -0.72
N MET A 134 5.57 -24.23 0.59
CA MET A 134 4.47 -23.73 1.43
C MET A 134 4.53 -22.20 1.61
N GLN A 135 5.73 -21.63 1.73
CA GLN A 135 5.89 -20.17 1.76
C GLN A 135 5.38 -19.53 0.46
N THR A 136 5.71 -20.12 -0.69
CA THR A 136 5.27 -19.64 -2.01
C THR A 136 3.74 -19.71 -2.17
N VAL A 137 3.12 -20.84 -1.76
CA VAL A 137 1.66 -20.99 -1.78
C VAL A 137 0.99 -19.99 -0.83
N SER A 138 1.52 -19.83 0.36
CA SER A 138 1.01 -18.83 1.32
C SER A 138 1.14 -17.42 0.79
N ALA A 139 2.25 -17.07 0.12
CA ALA A 139 2.42 -15.78 -0.53
C ALA A 139 1.37 -15.54 -1.63
N LEU A 140 1.06 -16.57 -2.45
CA LEU A 140 0.01 -16.48 -3.46
C LEU A 140 -1.36 -16.21 -2.83
N LEU A 141 -1.70 -16.91 -1.74
CA LEU A 141 -2.97 -16.71 -1.01
C LEU A 141 -3.04 -15.34 -0.34
N ILE A 142 -1.95 -14.88 0.28
CA ILE A 142 -1.83 -13.52 0.84
C ILE A 142 -2.04 -12.50 -0.28
N GLY A 143 -1.41 -12.72 -1.44
CA GLY A 143 -1.60 -11.89 -2.62
C GLY A 143 -3.05 -11.83 -3.06
N LEU A 144 -3.71 -12.98 -3.17
CA LEU A 144 -5.12 -13.07 -3.58
C LEU A 144 -6.05 -12.29 -2.63
N ILE A 145 -5.90 -12.52 -1.33
CA ILE A 145 -6.72 -11.85 -0.31
C ILE A 145 -6.38 -10.36 -0.25
N GLY A 146 -5.10 -10.01 -0.11
CA GLY A 146 -4.65 -8.63 -0.01
C GLY A 146 -4.92 -7.82 -1.28
N GLY A 147 -4.79 -8.46 -2.44
CA GLY A 147 -5.17 -7.88 -3.74
C GLY A 147 -6.66 -7.63 -3.84
N ALA A 148 -7.50 -8.56 -3.40
CA ALA A 148 -8.97 -8.39 -3.38
C ALA A 148 -9.37 -7.20 -2.50
N PHE A 149 -8.83 -7.11 -1.29
CA PHE A 149 -9.05 -5.96 -0.40
C PHE A 149 -8.48 -4.66 -1.00
N GLY A 150 -7.28 -4.72 -1.57
CA GLY A 150 -6.64 -3.58 -2.25
C GLY A 150 -7.46 -3.07 -3.44
N GLY A 151 -8.03 -3.98 -4.24
CA GLY A 151 -8.92 -3.68 -5.36
C GLY A 151 -10.26 -3.10 -4.91
N LEU A 152 -10.89 -3.69 -3.89
CA LEU A 152 -12.14 -3.22 -3.29
C LEU A 152 -12.02 -1.82 -2.69
N LEU A 153 -10.95 -1.56 -1.93
CA LEU A 153 -10.72 -0.29 -1.24
C LEU A 153 -10.03 0.77 -2.09
N GLY A 154 -9.47 0.36 -3.23
CA GLY A 154 -8.72 1.25 -4.08
C GLY A 154 -7.39 1.76 -3.49
N ILE A 155 -6.78 1.00 -2.57
CA ILE A 155 -5.60 1.41 -1.78
C ILE A 155 -4.31 0.78 -2.32
N GLY A 156 -4.42 -0.18 -3.25
CA GLY A 156 -3.25 -0.83 -3.87
C GLY A 156 -2.63 -1.99 -3.07
N GLY A 157 -3.22 -2.38 -1.92
CA GLY A 157 -2.86 -3.60 -1.18
C GLY A 157 -1.58 -3.56 -0.36
N GLY A 158 -0.67 -2.59 -0.55
CA GLY A 158 0.65 -2.56 0.12
C GLY A 158 0.57 -2.53 1.64
N ALA A 159 -0.44 -1.86 2.20
CA ALA A 159 -0.68 -1.84 3.64
C ALA A 159 -1.07 -3.22 4.23
N ILE A 160 -1.41 -4.20 3.37
CA ILE A 160 -1.72 -5.58 3.78
C ILE A 160 -0.51 -6.48 3.54
N PHE A 161 0.19 -6.30 2.41
CA PHE A 161 1.27 -7.21 2.01
C PHE A 161 2.43 -7.21 2.99
N VAL A 162 2.92 -6.03 3.39
CA VAL A 162 4.06 -5.93 4.32
C VAL A 162 3.76 -6.62 5.66
N PRO A 163 2.66 -6.29 6.37
CA PRO A 163 2.37 -6.97 7.63
C PRO A 163 2.13 -8.47 7.47
N ALA A 164 1.47 -8.90 6.38
CA ALA A 164 1.23 -10.31 6.16
C ALA A 164 2.54 -11.08 5.92
N LEU A 165 3.49 -10.50 5.19
CA LEU A 165 4.82 -11.10 4.99
C LEU A 165 5.61 -11.19 6.30
N VAL A 166 5.55 -10.15 7.13
CA VAL A 166 6.27 -10.12 8.43
C VAL A 166 5.61 -11.07 9.43
N LEU A 167 4.29 -10.97 9.62
CA LEU A 167 3.59 -11.68 10.69
C LEU A 167 3.25 -13.14 10.36
N ILE A 168 2.97 -13.46 9.09
CA ILE A 168 2.56 -14.80 8.67
C ILE A 168 3.73 -15.59 8.13
N LEU A 169 4.60 -14.95 7.30
CA LEU A 169 5.72 -15.64 6.67
C LEU A 169 7.05 -15.41 7.40
N GLY A 170 7.06 -14.65 8.52
CA GLY A 170 8.26 -14.40 9.32
C GLY A 170 9.37 -13.69 8.54
N GLN A 171 9.03 -12.94 7.48
CA GLN A 171 10.04 -12.23 6.69
C GLN A 171 10.54 -11.00 7.45
N ASP A 172 11.83 -10.69 7.24
CA ASP A 172 12.41 -9.44 7.71
C ASP A 172 11.65 -8.24 7.13
N GLN A 173 11.60 -7.13 7.90
CA GLN A 173 10.83 -5.93 7.51
C GLN A 173 11.30 -5.35 6.16
N HIS A 174 12.61 -5.32 5.91
CA HIS A 174 13.17 -4.83 4.65
C HIS A 174 12.78 -5.73 3.48
N ILE A 175 12.88 -7.05 3.65
CA ILE A 175 12.48 -8.03 2.64
C ILE A 175 11.00 -7.90 2.33
N ALA A 176 10.16 -7.79 3.35
CA ALA A 176 8.72 -7.62 3.20
C ALA A 176 8.37 -6.33 2.44
N GLN A 177 9.06 -5.22 2.71
CA GLN A 177 8.89 -3.96 2.00
C GLN A 177 9.36 -4.06 0.55
N GLY A 178 10.52 -4.67 0.30
CA GLY A 178 11.04 -4.90 -1.05
C GLY A 178 10.08 -5.74 -1.90
N ILE A 179 9.58 -6.85 -1.36
CA ILE A 179 8.56 -7.70 -2.01
C ILE A 179 7.29 -6.89 -2.30
N SER A 180 6.80 -6.16 -1.30
CA SER A 180 5.58 -5.35 -1.43
C SER A 180 5.67 -4.35 -2.58
N LEU A 181 6.81 -3.67 -2.76
CA LEU A 181 7.01 -2.72 -3.85
C LEU A 181 6.91 -3.38 -5.23
N ILE A 182 7.46 -4.58 -5.42
CA ILE A 182 7.32 -5.34 -6.67
C ILE A 182 5.87 -5.71 -6.95
N VAL A 183 5.16 -6.16 -5.92
CA VAL A 183 3.72 -6.48 -6.03
C VAL A 183 2.89 -5.25 -6.39
N ILE A 184 3.22 -4.10 -5.78
CA ILE A 184 2.54 -2.83 -6.05
C ILE A 184 2.78 -2.36 -7.48
N ILE A 185 3.98 -2.54 -8.04
CA ILE A 185 4.24 -2.25 -9.46
C ILE A 185 3.30 -3.08 -10.34
N SER A 186 3.20 -4.38 -10.07
CA SER A 186 2.36 -5.31 -10.84
C SER A 186 0.87 -4.95 -10.74
N THR A 187 0.37 -4.68 -9.54
CA THR A 187 -1.04 -4.31 -9.33
C THR A 187 -1.37 -2.92 -9.87
N ALA A 188 -0.45 -1.96 -9.74
CA ALA A 188 -0.63 -0.61 -10.27
C ALA A 188 -0.60 -0.58 -11.81
N LEU A 189 0.23 -1.40 -12.45
CA LEU A 189 0.23 -1.58 -13.91
C LEU A 189 -1.12 -2.16 -14.38
N SER A 190 -1.59 -3.23 -13.73
CA SER A 190 -2.89 -3.84 -14.02
C SER A 190 -4.03 -2.84 -13.84
N GLY A 191 -4.07 -2.12 -12.72
CA GLY A 191 -5.09 -1.13 -12.44
C GLY A 191 -5.03 0.08 -13.39
N THR A 192 -3.84 0.53 -13.77
CA THR A 192 -3.64 1.61 -14.74
C THR A 192 -4.15 1.21 -16.11
N ALA A 193 -3.88 -0.01 -16.57
CA ALA A 193 -4.35 -0.50 -17.86
C ALA A 193 -5.87 -0.46 -17.99
N VAL A 194 -6.61 -0.78 -16.93
CA VAL A 194 -8.07 -0.66 -16.86
C VAL A 194 -8.50 0.81 -16.87
N ASN A 195 -7.83 1.68 -16.12
CA ASN A 195 -8.20 3.09 -15.97
C ASN A 195 -7.78 3.98 -17.15
N LEU A 196 -6.82 3.55 -17.98
CA LEU A 196 -6.44 4.28 -19.20
C LEU A 196 -7.60 4.50 -20.15
N ARG A 197 -8.50 3.50 -20.24
CA ARG A 197 -9.70 3.57 -21.10
C ARG A 197 -10.82 4.44 -20.52
N SER A 198 -10.79 4.69 -19.22
CA SER A 198 -11.86 5.43 -18.51
C SER A 198 -11.71 6.96 -18.59
N GLY A 199 -10.58 7.49 -19.05
CA GLY A 199 -10.34 8.94 -19.13
C GLY A 199 -10.24 9.65 -17.76
N TYR A 200 -10.12 8.90 -16.64
CA TYR A 200 -10.06 9.47 -15.29
C TYR A 200 -8.66 9.94 -14.89
N ILE A 201 -7.62 9.60 -15.64
CA ILE A 201 -6.23 9.95 -15.33
C ILE A 201 -6.00 11.44 -15.67
N ASP A 202 -5.61 12.21 -14.65
CA ASP A 202 -5.22 13.61 -14.84
C ASP A 202 -3.72 13.73 -15.12
N LYS A 203 -3.39 13.81 -16.42
CA LYS A 203 -2.00 13.90 -16.90
C LYS A 203 -1.25 15.11 -16.32
N LYS A 204 -1.95 16.23 -16.06
CA LYS A 204 -1.32 17.44 -15.49
C LYS A 204 -0.85 17.18 -14.05
N ILE A 205 -1.69 16.52 -13.27
CA ILE A 205 -1.33 16.15 -11.89
C ILE A 205 -0.19 15.14 -11.88
N VAL A 206 -0.23 14.10 -12.74
CA VAL A 206 0.87 13.14 -12.86
C VAL A 206 2.21 13.84 -13.09
N ILE A 207 2.28 14.79 -14.05
CA ILE A 207 3.50 15.50 -14.39
C ILE A 207 4.08 16.30 -13.20
N TRP A 208 3.24 16.90 -12.35
CA TRP A 208 3.69 17.71 -11.23
C TRP A 208 3.95 16.91 -9.95
N VAL A 209 3.30 15.79 -9.76
CA VAL A 209 3.45 14.93 -8.57
C VAL A 209 4.62 13.96 -8.74
N THR A 210 4.78 13.36 -9.92
CA THR A 210 5.72 12.25 -10.14
C THR A 210 7.19 12.61 -9.93
N PRO A 211 7.75 13.71 -10.48
CA PRO A 211 9.16 13.99 -10.32
C PRO A 211 9.60 14.17 -8.85
N PRO A 212 8.95 15.02 -8.02
CA PRO A 212 9.34 15.12 -6.64
C PRO A 212 9.04 13.82 -5.85
N ALA A 213 8.02 13.05 -6.24
CA ALA A 213 7.73 11.78 -5.61
C ALA A 213 8.82 10.72 -5.87
N ILE A 214 9.37 10.65 -7.07
CA ILE A 214 10.51 9.79 -7.43
C ILE A 214 11.71 10.09 -6.54
N VAL A 215 12.12 11.37 -6.49
CA VAL A 215 13.29 11.78 -5.71
C VAL A 215 13.12 11.43 -4.25
N LEU A 216 11.96 11.74 -3.68
CA LEU A 216 11.69 11.47 -2.28
C LEU A 216 11.45 9.98 -1.98
N ALA A 217 11.00 9.18 -2.94
CA ALA A 217 10.91 7.73 -2.80
C ALA A 217 12.30 7.08 -2.73
N ILE A 218 13.26 7.56 -3.53
CA ILE A 218 14.66 7.11 -3.45
C ILE A 218 15.25 7.47 -2.09
N ILE A 219 15.07 8.72 -1.65
CA ILE A 219 15.57 9.18 -0.35
C ILE A 219 14.91 8.39 0.79
N GLY A 220 13.59 8.19 0.75
CA GLY A 220 12.88 7.40 1.75
C GLY A 220 13.34 5.96 1.82
N GLY A 221 13.53 5.29 0.67
CA GLY A 221 14.07 3.94 0.60
C GLY A 221 15.54 3.85 1.06
N TYR A 222 16.34 4.88 0.76
CA TYR A 222 17.72 4.96 1.26
C TYR A 222 17.75 5.06 2.79
N ILE A 223 16.94 5.95 3.37
CA ILE A 223 16.82 6.12 4.83
C ILE A 223 16.28 4.84 5.48
N ALA A 224 15.24 4.21 4.89
CA ALA A 224 14.73 2.94 5.37
C ALA A 224 15.83 1.88 5.50
N GLY A 225 16.71 1.80 4.54
CA GLY A 225 17.81 0.86 4.58
C GLY A 225 18.97 1.22 5.51
N LEU A 226 18.97 2.38 6.16
CA LEU A 226 19.89 2.75 7.24
C LEU A 226 19.35 2.38 8.63
N LEU A 227 18.04 2.12 8.73
CA LEU A 227 17.38 1.72 9.95
C LEU A 227 17.51 0.21 10.14
N ASP A 228 17.56 -0.24 11.38
CA ASP A 228 17.39 -1.65 11.69
C ASP A 228 15.93 -2.11 11.50
N SER A 229 15.71 -3.40 11.32
CA SER A 229 14.39 -3.97 11.06
C SER A 229 13.35 -3.64 12.12
N GLU A 230 13.75 -3.56 13.39
CA GLU A 230 12.84 -3.25 14.48
C GLU A 230 12.36 -1.79 14.40
N THR A 231 13.29 -0.83 14.29
CA THR A 231 12.97 0.59 14.11
C THR A 231 12.12 0.82 12.84
N LEU A 232 12.46 0.16 11.75
CA LEU A 232 11.71 0.25 10.49
C LEU A 232 10.28 -0.30 10.65
N SER A 233 10.13 -1.40 11.39
CA SER A 233 8.83 -1.97 11.73
C SER A 233 7.97 -1.02 12.57
N GLN A 234 8.57 -0.34 13.55
CA GLN A 234 7.89 0.66 14.36
C GLN A 234 7.44 1.86 13.54
N VAL A 235 8.31 2.39 12.68
CA VAL A 235 7.95 3.50 11.75
C VAL A 235 6.81 3.08 10.83
N PHE A 236 6.88 1.88 10.26
CA PHE A 236 5.81 1.33 9.45
C PHE A 236 4.51 1.21 10.26
N GLY A 237 4.58 0.69 11.49
CA GLY A 237 3.46 0.56 12.42
C GLY A 237 2.76 1.89 12.70
N ILE A 238 3.54 2.97 12.92
CA ILE A 238 3.01 4.33 13.11
C ILE A 238 2.22 4.79 11.88
N VAL A 239 2.77 4.60 10.68
CA VAL A 239 2.09 5.00 9.43
C VAL A 239 0.81 4.21 9.23
N VAL A 240 0.84 2.89 9.46
CA VAL A 240 -0.33 2.01 9.35
C VAL A 240 -1.40 2.39 10.38
N LEU A 241 -1.00 2.70 11.61
CA LEU A 241 -1.90 3.15 12.66
C LEU A 241 -2.58 4.49 12.30
N TYR A 242 -1.82 5.43 11.74
CA TYR A 242 -2.38 6.69 11.23
C TYR A 242 -3.42 6.42 10.13
N VAL A 243 -3.14 5.52 9.19
CA VAL A 243 -4.07 5.14 8.12
C VAL A 243 -5.34 4.49 8.70
N ALA A 244 -5.19 3.63 9.71
CA ALA A 244 -6.30 3.00 10.42
C ALA A 244 -7.23 4.01 11.08
N ILE A 245 -6.67 4.91 11.88
CA ILE A 245 -7.42 5.97 12.59
C ILE A 245 -8.14 6.87 11.58
N ARG A 246 -7.45 7.29 10.53
CA ARG A 246 -8.03 8.13 9.49
C ARG A 246 -9.16 7.42 8.74
N SER A 247 -9.02 6.14 8.42
CA SER A 247 -10.05 5.33 7.77
C SER A 247 -11.30 5.23 8.66
N PHE A 248 -11.09 5.02 9.94
CA PHE A 248 -12.17 4.98 10.94
C PHE A 248 -12.91 6.31 11.02
N TYR A 249 -12.17 7.41 11.17
CA TYR A 249 -12.74 8.76 11.27
C TYR A 249 -13.53 9.14 10.00
N SER A 250 -12.99 8.85 8.83
CA SER A 250 -13.65 9.14 7.55
C SER A 250 -14.97 8.37 7.40
N THR A 251 -15.00 7.11 7.83
CA THR A 251 -16.18 6.26 7.78
C THR A 251 -17.26 6.72 8.78
N TRP A 252 -16.85 7.10 9.99
CA TRP A 252 -17.74 7.63 11.02
C TRP A 252 -18.38 8.96 10.62
N LYS A 253 -17.58 9.89 10.06
CA LYS A 253 -18.09 11.19 9.58
C LYS A 253 -19.12 11.03 8.45
N LYS A 254 -18.87 10.10 7.52
CA LYS A 254 -19.80 9.80 6.42
C LYS A 254 -21.12 9.18 6.89
N SER A 255 -21.12 8.47 8.03
CA SER A 255 -22.33 7.92 8.66
C SER A 255 -23.21 8.93 9.34
N ARG A 256 -22.69 10.11 9.69
CA ARG A 256 -23.43 11.18 10.36
C ARG A 256 -24.01 12.25 9.42
N GLN A 257 -23.63 12.24 8.14
CA GLN A 257 -24.28 13.10 7.14
C GLN A 257 -25.48 12.34 6.58
N PRO A 258 -26.74 12.80 6.82
CA PRO A 258 -27.90 12.21 6.20
C PRO A 258 -27.77 12.38 4.68
N ASN A 259 -28.17 11.32 3.95
CA ASN A 259 -28.30 11.34 2.49
C ASN A 259 -29.21 12.50 2.07
N ASN A 260 -28.62 13.63 1.71
CA ASN A 260 -29.28 14.60 0.86
C ASN A 260 -28.99 14.20 -0.60
N SER A 261 -29.74 13.25 -1.08
CA SER A 261 -29.91 12.92 -2.50
C SER A 261 -31.28 13.39 -2.94
#